data_c8cd90981716c1452703993f06b02547
#
_entry.id   c8cd90981716c1452703993f06b02547
#
_cell.length_a   1.000
_cell.length_b   1.000
_cell.length_c   1.000
_cell.angle_alpha   90.00
_cell.angle_beta   90.00
_cell.angle_gamma   90.00
#
_symmetry.space_group_name_H-M   'P 1'
#
loop_
_entity.id
_entity.type
_entity.pdbx_description
1 polymer ?
#
loop_
_entity_poly.entity_id
_entity_poly.type
_entity_poly.pdbx_seq_one_letter_code
_entity_poly.pdbx_strand_id
1 'polypeptide(L)'
;MGRLISVVSGKGGVGKTTLSVSLARHFVMLGHSVLLVDTDWGMCSAGYLLEHAAAGVYTLSDALQGQADFADVVNRQSGLPDFVSVGGHPLTQEQTVQLADLLQQVAQDYDFVVIDRPAGLDFTLEQEMDTVYPLLVCGADALSIHGAREARIRLEEVGHPGGGLIINRFIPQLIKKKTAPDIDTICDGVGVGLMGVVPMDEQVMTDLLTGTFHEKAPYNKAVDRIARRLAGESVPLPKLSKLAK
;
A
#
# COMPACT_ATOMS: atom_id res chain seq x y z
N MET A 1 -0.37 20.29 0.89
CA MET A 1 0.63 19.26 0.57
C MET A 1 -0.02 17.91 0.77
N GLY A 2 -0.05 17.11 -0.28
CA GLY A 2 -0.67 15.79 -0.22
C GLY A 2 0.09 14.84 0.69
N ARG A 3 -0.57 13.76 1.09
CA ARG A 3 -0.01 12.79 2.02
C ARG A 3 0.69 11.65 1.25
N LEU A 4 1.99 11.50 1.48
CA LEU A 4 2.77 10.36 1.00
C LEU A 4 2.53 9.15 1.93
N ILE A 5 2.09 8.02 1.36
CA ILE A 5 1.83 6.77 2.10
C ILE A 5 2.66 5.67 1.46
N SER A 6 3.65 5.14 2.18
CA SER A 6 4.46 4.01 1.73
C SER A 6 3.88 2.71 2.27
N VAL A 7 3.38 1.85 1.39
CA VAL A 7 2.82 0.53 1.76
C VAL A 7 3.93 -0.50 1.76
N VAL A 8 4.26 -1.01 2.93
CA VAL A 8 5.46 -1.82 3.18
C VAL A 8 5.15 -3.15 3.85
N SER A 9 6.02 -4.13 3.69
CA SER A 9 5.97 -5.39 4.44
C SER A 9 7.34 -6.06 4.47
N GLY A 10 7.72 -6.65 5.58
CA GLY A 10 8.94 -7.44 5.69
C GLY A 10 8.85 -8.83 5.06
N LYS A 11 7.65 -9.27 4.61
CA LYS A 11 7.40 -10.58 4.00
C LYS A 11 6.65 -10.43 2.69
N GLY A 12 7.06 -11.18 1.65
CA GLY A 12 6.33 -11.28 0.39
C GLY A 12 4.98 -11.99 0.53
N GLY A 13 4.05 -11.69 -0.38
CA GLY A 13 2.77 -12.41 -0.47
C GLY A 13 1.71 -12.03 0.57
N VAL A 14 1.92 -11.01 1.41
CA VAL A 14 0.91 -10.54 2.39
C VAL A 14 -0.22 -9.73 1.77
N GLY A 15 -0.14 -9.41 0.47
CA GLY A 15 -1.18 -8.69 -0.29
C GLY A 15 -0.98 -7.17 -0.31
N LYS A 16 0.26 -6.68 -0.23
CA LYS A 16 0.58 -5.24 -0.32
C LYS A 16 -0.01 -4.59 -1.56
N THR A 17 0.39 -5.05 -2.75
CA THR A 17 -0.04 -4.48 -4.04
C THR A 17 -1.55 -4.44 -4.18
N THR A 18 -2.26 -5.53 -3.81
CA THR A 18 -3.72 -5.56 -3.80
C THR A 18 -4.29 -4.49 -2.87
N LEU A 19 -3.69 -4.31 -1.70
CA LEU A 19 -4.08 -3.27 -0.74
C LEU A 19 -3.76 -1.87 -1.25
N SER A 20 -2.59 -1.64 -1.83
CA SER A 20 -2.18 -0.35 -2.41
C SER A 20 -3.15 0.11 -3.49
N VAL A 21 -3.47 -0.78 -4.43
CA VAL A 21 -4.45 -0.53 -5.51
C VAL A 21 -5.84 -0.26 -4.94
N SER A 22 -6.31 -1.12 -4.02
CA SER A 22 -7.64 -0.94 -3.42
C SER A 22 -7.73 0.36 -2.61
N LEU A 23 -6.69 0.70 -1.86
CA LEU A 23 -6.63 1.94 -1.07
C LEU A 23 -6.67 3.17 -1.98
N ALA A 24 -5.87 3.18 -3.06
CA ALA A 24 -5.86 4.26 -4.04
C ALA A 24 -7.24 4.42 -4.72
N ARG A 25 -7.90 3.33 -5.11
CA ARG A 25 -9.29 3.36 -5.64
C ARG A 25 -10.28 3.95 -4.63
N HIS A 26 -10.20 3.54 -3.36
CA HIS A 26 -11.09 4.07 -2.32
C HIS A 26 -10.87 5.56 -2.06
N PHE A 27 -9.64 6.06 -2.10
CA PHE A 27 -9.41 7.50 -2.02
C PHE A 27 -10.04 8.26 -3.20
N VAL A 28 -9.95 7.73 -4.44
CA VAL A 28 -10.65 8.33 -5.61
C VAL A 28 -12.17 8.32 -5.40
N MET A 29 -12.75 7.22 -4.91
CA MET A 29 -14.18 7.12 -4.59
C MET A 29 -14.62 8.11 -3.50
N LEU A 30 -13.72 8.50 -2.60
CA LEU A 30 -13.94 9.54 -1.60
C LEU A 30 -13.77 10.97 -2.16
N GLY A 31 -13.43 11.11 -3.45
CA GLY A 31 -13.32 12.38 -4.14
C GLY A 31 -11.92 13.02 -4.07
N HIS A 32 -10.89 12.26 -3.68
CA HIS A 32 -9.53 12.74 -3.62
C HIS A 32 -8.77 12.56 -4.94
N SER A 33 -7.83 13.46 -5.23
CA SER A 33 -6.82 13.28 -6.27
C SER A 33 -5.73 12.33 -5.78
N VAL A 34 -5.44 11.27 -6.54
CA VAL A 34 -4.56 10.17 -6.08
C VAL A 34 -3.57 9.77 -7.16
N LEU A 35 -2.29 9.67 -6.76
CA LEU A 35 -1.26 9.01 -7.55
C LEU A 35 -0.91 7.67 -6.88
N LEU A 36 -0.96 6.58 -7.64
CA LEU A 36 -0.41 5.29 -7.25
C LEU A 36 0.93 5.09 -7.95
N VAL A 37 1.96 4.82 -7.16
CA VAL A 37 3.34 4.59 -7.62
C VAL A 37 3.70 3.14 -7.35
N ASP A 38 3.94 2.35 -8.40
CA ASP A 38 4.45 0.98 -8.27
C ASP A 38 5.98 1.00 -8.36
N THR A 39 6.63 0.73 -7.23
CA THR A 39 8.11 0.65 -7.14
C THR A 39 8.63 -0.78 -7.11
N ASP A 40 7.76 -1.79 -7.27
CA ASP A 40 8.17 -3.20 -7.39
C ASP A 40 8.62 -3.51 -8.83
N TRP A 41 9.87 -3.18 -9.12
CA TRP A 41 10.48 -3.37 -10.44
C TRP A 41 10.45 -4.81 -10.94
N GLY A 42 10.37 -5.80 -10.03
CA GLY A 42 10.37 -7.23 -10.39
C GLY A 42 9.04 -7.70 -10.96
N MET A 43 7.93 -7.15 -10.49
CA MET A 43 6.59 -7.62 -10.84
C MET A 43 5.72 -6.57 -11.54
N CYS A 44 5.88 -5.27 -11.22
CA CYS A 44 5.08 -4.16 -11.77
C CYS A 44 3.57 -4.49 -11.82
N SER A 45 3.06 -5.12 -10.77
CA SER A 45 1.74 -5.78 -10.81
C SER A 45 0.56 -4.85 -10.51
N ALA A 46 0.81 -3.64 -9.97
CA ALA A 46 -0.26 -2.71 -9.64
C ALA A 46 -1.02 -2.22 -10.89
N GLY A 47 -0.32 -1.97 -11.99
CA GLY A 47 -0.93 -1.60 -13.26
C GLY A 47 -1.92 -2.65 -13.78
N TYR A 48 -1.57 -3.93 -13.63
CA TYR A 48 -2.46 -5.04 -13.98
C TYR A 48 -3.76 -5.04 -13.19
N LEU A 49 -3.67 -4.76 -11.89
CA LEU A 49 -4.83 -4.72 -10.98
C LEU A 49 -5.70 -3.47 -11.18
N LEU A 50 -5.15 -2.42 -11.81
CA LEU A 50 -5.90 -1.22 -12.17
C LEU A 50 -6.58 -1.29 -13.53
N GLU A 51 -6.42 -2.40 -14.28
CA GLU A 51 -6.89 -2.54 -15.66
C GLU A 51 -6.31 -1.46 -16.61
N HIS A 52 -5.17 -0.89 -16.25
CA HIS A 52 -4.40 -0.08 -17.16
C HIS A 52 -3.85 -0.99 -18.27
N ALA A 53 -4.64 -1.13 -19.33
CA ALA A 53 -4.24 -1.80 -20.56
C ALA A 53 -3.11 -1.00 -21.21
N ALA A 54 -1.92 -1.56 -21.18
CA ALA A 54 -0.65 -1.01 -21.62
C ALA A 54 -0.05 0.04 -20.68
N ALA A 55 1.02 -0.37 -19.98
CA ALA A 55 2.02 0.58 -19.51
C ALA A 55 2.35 1.54 -20.68
N GLY A 56 2.43 2.84 -20.39
CA GLY A 56 2.85 3.83 -21.38
C GLY A 56 4.17 3.41 -22.02
N VAL A 57 4.51 4.04 -23.12
CA VAL A 57 5.81 3.79 -23.82
C VAL A 57 7.00 4.04 -22.90
N TYR A 58 6.82 4.94 -21.92
CA TYR A 58 7.84 5.34 -20.96
C TYR A 58 7.44 4.94 -19.53
N THR A 59 8.46 4.66 -18.73
CA THR A 59 8.36 4.34 -17.30
C THR A 59 8.87 5.50 -16.45
N LEU A 60 8.68 5.42 -15.13
CA LEU A 60 9.24 6.40 -14.21
C LEU A 60 10.79 6.41 -14.26
N SER A 61 11.43 5.25 -14.49
CA SER A 61 12.88 5.19 -14.70
C SER A 61 13.34 5.98 -15.92
N ASP A 62 12.55 6.01 -17.00
CA ASP A 62 12.88 6.82 -18.20
C ASP A 62 12.77 8.32 -17.88
N ALA A 63 11.77 8.71 -17.08
CA ALA A 63 11.64 10.10 -16.63
C ALA A 63 12.81 10.52 -15.72
N LEU A 64 13.24 9.66 -14.79
CA LEU A 64 14.41 9.92 -13.93
C LEU A 64 15.72 10.01 -14.72
N GLN A 65 15.79 9.40 -15.91
CA GLN A 65 16.93 9.50 -16.82
C GLN A 65 16.82 10.68 -17.81
N GLY A 66 15.75 11.47 -17.72
CA GLY A 66 15.51 12.60 -18.64
C GLY A 66 15.11 12.20 -20.06
N GLN A 67 14.65 10.96 -20.26
CA GLN A 67 14.20 10.44 -21.56
C GLN A 67 12.74 10.78 -21.85
N ALA A 68 11.96 11.15 -20.81
CA ALA A 68 10.56 11.57 -20.90
C ALA A 68 10.25 12.58 -19.79
N ASP A 69 9.24 13.42 -20.00
CA ASP A 69 8.70 14.24 -18.92
C ASP A 69 7.83 13.41 -17.97
N PHE A 70 7.75 13.79 -16.69
CA PHE A 70 6.88 13.09 -15.72
C PHE A 70 5.42 12.99 -16.20
N ALA A 71 4.93 14.03 -16.87
CA ALA A 71 3.57 14.05 -17.41
C ALA A 71 3.30 12.96 -18.47
N ASP A 72 4.33 12.53 -19.20
CA ASP A 72 4.25 11.53 -20.27
C ASP A 72 4.26 10.09 -19.71
N VAL A 73 4.76 9.89 -18.49
CA VAL A 73 4.81 8.58 -17.85
C VAL A 73 3.58 8.29 -16.96
N VAL A 74 2.80 9.35 -16.64
CA VAL A 74 1.58 9.19 -15.82
C VAL A 74 0.44 8.64 -16.65
N ASN A 75 -0.01 7.45 -16.28
CA ASN A 75 -1.22 6.85 -16.86
C ASN A 75 -2.46 7.41 -16.16
N ARG A 76 -3.34 8.05 -16.93
CA ARG A 76 -4.58 8.67 -16.43
C ARG A 76 -5.80 7.99 -17.01
N GLN A 77 -6.73 7.59 -16.15
CA GLN A 77 -8.01 7.03 -16.55
C GLN A 77 -9.11 7.56 -15.64
N SER A 78 -10.20 8.04 -16.22
CA SER A 78 -11.32 8.61 -15.46
C SER A 78 -11.88 7.61 -14.45
N GLY A 79 -12.03 8.04 -13.19
CA GLY A 79 -12.57 7.20 -12.10
C GLY A 79 -11.56 6.26 -11.44
N LEU A 80 -10.30 6.27 -11.90
CA LEU A 80 -9.20 5.52 -11.31
C LEU A 80 -8.12 6.47 -10.78
N PRO A 81 -7.25 6.01 -9.87
CA PRO A 81 -6.07 6.78 -9.51
C PRO A 81 -5.15 6.96 -10.71
N ASP A 82 -4.47 8.08 -10.80
CA ASP A 82 -3.34 8.24 -11.70
C ASP A 82 -2.27 7.22 -11.32
N PHE A 83 -1.55 6.68 -12.31
CA PHE A 83 -0.64 5.56 -12.08
C PHE A 83 0.70 5.77 -12.77
N VAL A 84 1.78 5.45 -12.05
CA VAL A 84 3.14 5.34 -12.60
C VAL A 84 3.83 4.07 -12.08
N SER A 85 4.72 3.50 -12.89
CA SER A 85 5.56 2.36 -12.49
C SER A 85 7.03 2.67 -12.78
N VAL A 86 7.92 2.21 -11.90
CA VAL A 86 9.39 2.35 -12.11
C VAL A 86 9.92 1.55 -13.30
N GLY A 87 9.14 0.59 -13.82
CA GLY A 87 9.60 -0.28 -14.91
C GLY A 87 10.33 -1.53 -14.41
N GLY A 88 10.91 -2.30 -15.33
CA GLY A 88 11.43 -3.66 -15.10
C GLY A 88 12.85 -3.75 -14.55
N HIS A 89 13.43 -2.68 -14.05
CA HIS A 89 14.80 -2.68 -13.53
C HIS A 89 14.88 -2.01 -12.16
N PRO A 90 15.81 -2.49 -11.27
CA PRO A 90 16.01 -1.84 -9.98
C PRO A 90 16.55 -0.42 -10.19
N LEU A 91 16.11 0.49 -9.33
CA LEU A 91 16.65 1.85 -9.30
C LEU A 91 18.08 1.86 -8.76
N THR A 92 18.94 2.70 -9.31
CA THR A 92 20.22 3.02 -8.70
C THR A 92 20.02 3.90 -7.46
N GLN A 93 21.06 4.06 -6.64
CA GLN A 93 20.97 4.96 -5.49
C GLN A 93 20.66 6.40 -5.92
N GLU A 94 21.28 6.89 -6.99
CA GLU A 94 21.02 8.24 -7.54
C GLU A 94 19.55 8.37 -7.97
N GLN A 95 19.02 7.39 -8.71
CA GLN A 95 17.61 7.36 -9.12
C GLN A 95 16.65 7.29 -7.92
N THR A 96 17.04 6.62 -6.83
CA THR A 96 16.24 6.57 -5.60
C THR A 96 16.12 7.95 -4.95
N VAL A 97 17.22 8.72 -4.88
CA VAL A 97 17.21 10.11 -4.40
C VAL A 97 16.33 10.98 -5.32
N GLN A 98 16.54 10.90 -6.63
CA GLN A 98 15.73 11.65 -7.61
C GLN A 98 14.24 11.31 -7.51
N LEU A 99 13.91 10.03 -7.27
CA LEU A 99 12.53 9.59 -7.07
C LEU A 99 11.93 10.18 -5.80
N ALA A 100 12.68 10.19 -4.69
CA ALA A 100 12.21 10.79 -3.44
C ALA A 100 11.88 12.28 -3.63
N ASP A 101 12.77 13.04 -4.26
CA ASP A 101 12.55 14.44 -4.57
C ASP A 101 11.34 14.66 -5.48
N LEU A 102 11.21 13.85 -6.53
CA LEU A 102 10.08 13.91 -7.45
C LEU A 102 8.75 13.64 -6.73
N LEU A 103 8.69 12.59 -5.88
CA LEU A 103 7.48 12.24 -5.14
C LEU A 103 7.08 13.34 -4.14
N GLN A 104 8.03 14.01 -3.51
CA GLN A 104 7.77 15.15 -2.64
C GLN A 104 7.24 16.37 -3.42
N GLN A 105 7.71 16.58 -4.66
CA GLN A 105 7.21 17.63 -5.53
C GLN A 105 5.79 17.34 -6.02
N VAL A 106 5.55 16.16 -6.58
CA VAL A 106 4.22 15.78 -7.11
C VAL A 106 3.16 15.65 -6.02
N ALA A 107 3.55 15.40 -4.77
CA ALA A 107 2.62 15.43 -3.64
C ALA A 107 1.98 16.82 -3.40
N GLN A 108 2.40 17.86 -4.10
CA GLN A 108 1.72 19.16 -4.07
C GLN A 108 0.48 19.18 -4.97
N ASP A 109 0.42 18.30 -5.97
CA ASP A 109 -0.65 18.24 -6.97
C ASP A 109 -1.71 17.17 -6.64
N TYR A 110 -1.43 16.26 -5.70
CA TYR A 110 -2.31 15.19 -5.27
C TYR A 110 -2.66 15.30 -3.79
N ASP A 111 -3.86 14.85 -3.41
CA ASP A 111 -4.25 14.70 -2.00
C ASP A 111 -3.51 13.52 -1.35
N PHE A 112 -3.33 12.44 -2.12
CA PHE A 112 -2.62 11.24 -1.69
C PHE A 112 -1.67 10.71 -2.76
N VAL A 113 -0.48 10.34 -2.34
CA VAL A 113 0.47 9.54 -3.15
C VAL A 113 0.66 8.21 -2.43
N VAL A 114 0.16 7.13 -3.02
CA VAL A 114 0.28 5.77 -2.48
C VAL A 114 1.45 5.09 -3.18
N ILE A 115 2.46 4.68 -2.41
CA ILE A 115 3.68 4.06 -2.92
C ILE A 115 3.62 2.57 -2.58
N ASP A 116 3.47 1.71 -3.60
CA ASP A 116 3.56 0.25 -3.45
C ASP A 116 5.03 -0.16 -3.50
N ARG A 117 5.56 -0.66 -2.38
CA ARG A 117 6.96 -1.03 -2.23
C ARG A 117 7.19 -2.51 -2.51
N PRO A 118 8.36 -2.93 -3.01
CA PRO A 118 8.74 -4.34 -2.98
C PRO A 118 8.70 -4.89 -1.56
N ALA A 119 8.55 -6.20 -1.42
CA ALA A 119 8.65 -6.84 -0.12
C ALA A 119 10.11 -6.86 0.36
N GLY A 120 10.34 -6.66 1.65
CA GLY A 120 11.68 -6.71 2.21
C GLY A 120 11.94 -5.64 3.26
N LEU A 121 13.20 -5.39 3.52
CA LEU A 121 13.68 -4.48 4.55
C LEU A 121 14.56 -3.34 3.97
N ASP A 122 14.44 -3.10 2.68
CA ASP A 122 15.09 -1.98 2.01
C ASP A 122 14.18 -0.76 2.04
N PHE A 123 14.56 0.24 2.82
CA PHE A 123 13.86 1.51 3.01
C PHE A 123 14.70 2.71 2.57
N THR A 124 15.59 2.51 1.60
CA THR A 124 16.42 3.59 1.04
C THR A 124 15.58 4.72 0.45
N LEU A 125 14.44 4.42 -0.16
CA LEU A 125 13.54 5.45 -0.67
C LEU A 125 12.92 6.27 0.47
N GLU A 126 12.48 5.63 1.55
CA GLU A 126 11.92 6.32 2.71
C GLU A 126 12.96 7.17 3.42
N GLN A 127 14.23 6.71 3.47
CA GLN A 127 15.34 7.45 4.05
C GLN A 127 15.58 8.80 3.37
N GLU A 128 15.35 8.90 2.06
CA GLU A 128 15.53 10.12 1.27
C GLU A 128 14.30 11.05 1.30
N MET A 129 13.21 10.66 1.99
CA MET A 129 11.99 11.45 2.11
C MET A 129 11.95 12.19 3.45
N ASP A 130 11.63 13.51 3.43
CA ASP A 130 11.42 14.30 4.64
C ASP A 130 10.21 13.82 5.45
N THR A 131 9.12 13.50 4.74
CA THR A 131 7.87 13.06 5.35
C THR A 131 7.21 11.97 4.51
N VAL A 132 7.05 10.79 5.10
CA VAL A 132 6.25 9.70 4.53
C VAL A 132 5.53 8.97 5.66
N TYR A 133 4.31 8.49 5.40
CA TYR A 133 3.57 7.69 6.37
C TYR A 133 3.71 6.20 6.04
N PRO A 134 4.48 5.44 6.83
CA PRO A 134 4.60 4.01 6.62
C PRO A 134 3.30 3.29 6.97
N LEU A 135 2.82 2.47 6.06
CA LEU A 135 1.65 1.61 6.25
C LEU A 135 2.10 0.15 6.17
N LEU A 136 2.33 -0.45 7.34
CA LEU A 136 2.83 -1.80 7.44
C LEU A 136 1.70 -2.80 7.20
N VAL A 137 1.95 -3.78 6.34
CA VAL A 137 1.01 -4.86 6.04
C VAL A 137 1.57 -6.18 6.55
N CYS A 138 0.81 -6.87 7.41
CA CYS A 138 1.16 -8.21 7.86
C CYS A 138 -0.03 -9.18 7.81
N GLY A 139 0.25 -10.47 7.75
CA GLY A 139 -0.73 -11.53 7.95
C GLY A 139 -0.79 -11.96 9.42
N ALA A 140 -1.77 -12.80 9.76
CA ALA A 140 -1.93 -13.35 11.11
C ALA A 140 -1.09 -14.64 11.32
N ASP A 141 0.17 -14.62 10.90
CA ASP A 141 1.13 -15.71 11.09
C ASP A 141 2.46 -15.19 11.65
N ALA A 142 3.20 -16.05 12.36
CA ALA A 142 4.41 -15.69 13.08
C ALA A 142 5.49 -15.06 12.19
N LEU A 143 5.67 -15.56 10.94
CA LEU A 143 6.67 -15.01 10.02
C LEU A 143 6.28 -13.63 9.49
N SER A 144 4.99 -13.40 9.26
CA SER A 144 4.47 -12.08 8.84
C SER A 144 4.62 -11.06 9.97
N ILE A 145 4.33 -11.45 11.22
CA ILE A 145 4.49 -10.59 12.40
C ILE A 145 5.96 -10.25 12.62
N HIS A 146 6.85 -11.25 12.56
CA HIS A 146 8.29 -11.02 12.67
C HIS A 146 8.79 -10.07 11.56
N GLY A 147 8.43 -10.32 10.30
CA GLY A 147 8.83 -9.47 9.19
C GLY A 147 8.30 -8.03 9.32
N ALA A 148 7.06 -7.85 9.80
CA ALA A 148 6.51 -6.51 10.05
C ALA A 148 7.22 -5.79 11.19
N ARG A 149 7.62 -6.51 12.25
CA ARG A 149 8.43 -5.96 13.34
C ARG A 149 9.81 -5.49 12.84
N GLU A 150 10.50 -6.32 12.05
CA GLU A 150 11.80 -5.95 11.48
C GLU A 150 11.66 -4.73 10.54
N ALA A 151 10.60 -4.69 9.72
CA ALA A 151 10.32 -3.54 8.88
C ALA A 151 10.10 -2.26 9.70
N ARG A 152 9.37 -2.34 10.82
CA ARG A 152 9.19 -1.20 11.73
C ARG A 152 10.53 -0.71 12.30
N ILE A 153 11.37 -1.63 12.76
CA ILE A 153 12.67 -1.27 13.33
C ILE A 153 13.53 -0.55 12.30
N ARG A 154 13.59 -1.06 11.06
CA ARG A 154 14.34 -0.42 9.98
C ARG A 154 13.78 0.95 9.58
N LEU A 155 12.45 1.12 9.57
CA LEU A 155 11.83 2.42 9.34
C LEU A 155 12.16 3.44 10.43
N GLU A 156 12.25 3.01 11.69
CA GLU A 156 12.74 3.86 12.79
C GLU A 156 14.20 4.29 12.57
N GLU A 157 15.06 3.36 12.16
CA GLU A 157 16.48 3.63 11.90
C GLU A 157 16.69 4.67 10.79
N VAL A 158 15.80 4.71 9.79
CA VAL A 158 15.85 5.69 8.69
C VAL A 158 15.02 6.95 8.95
N GLY A 159 14.56 7.16 10.19
CA GLY A 159 13.92 8.41 10.61
C GLY A 159 12.40 8.45 10.50
N HIS A 160 11.74 7.34 10.18
CA HIS A 160 10.28 7.26 10.10
C HIS A 160 9.66 6.37 11.19
N PRO A 161 9.77 6.78 12.48
CA PRO A 161 9.12 6.06 13.56
C PRO A 161 7.61 6.20 13.46
N GLY A 162 6.89 5.14 13.71
CA GLY A 162 5.43 5.15 13.72
C GLY A 162 4.83 4.59 12.44
N GLY A 163 3.67 5.15 12.05
CA GLY A 163 2.90 4.61 10.93
C GLY A 163 1.65 3.87 11.39
N GLY A 164 1.08 3.02 10.55
CA GLY A 164 -0.11 2.23 10.82
C GLY A 164 0.06 0.76 10.45
N LEU A 165 -0.57 -0.12 11.22
CA LEU A 165 -0.60 -1.55 10.94
C LEU A 165 -1.92 -1.96 10.28
N ILE A 166 -1.83 -2.64 9.13
CA ILE A 166 -2.94 -3.37 8.54
C ILE A 166 -2.69 -4.87 8.71
N ILE A 167 -3.62 -5.53 9.40
CA ILE A 167 -3.66 -6.99 9.47
C ILE A 167 -4.50 -7.46 8.28
N ASN A 168 -3.87 -8.05 7.27
CA ASN A 168 -4.50 -8.51 6.04
C ASN A 168 -4.75 -10.01 6.03
N ARG A 169 -5.68 -10.47 5.21
CA ARG A 169 -6.08 -11.89 5.07
C ARG A 169 -6.48 -12.52 6.42
N PHE A 170 -7.14 -11.73 7.24
CA PHE A 170 -7.56 -12.14 8.56
C PHE A 170 -8.70 -13.17 8.50
N ILE A 171 -8.53 -14.30 9.20
CA ILE A 171 -9.52 -15.39 9.25
C ILE A 171 -9.99 -15.54 10.70
N PRO A 172 -11.15 -14.96 11.08
CA PRO A 172 -11.64 -14.97 12.46
C PRO A 172 -11.82 -16.36 13.06
N GLN A 173 -12.12 -17.35 12.21
CA GLN A 173 -12.33 -18.73 12.64
C GLN A 173 -11.06 -19.39 13.21
N LEU A 174 -9.87 -19.00 12.71
CA LEU A 174 -8.60 -19.53 13.21
C LEU A 174 -8.30 -19.02 14.63
N ILE A 175 -8.69 -17.77 14.92
CA ILE A 175 -8.55 -17.19 16.26
C ILE A 175 -9.50 -17.86 17.26
N LYS A 176 -10.76 -18.08 16.88
CA LYS A 176 -11.71 -18.83 17.71
C LYS A 176 -11.21 -20.23 18.04
N LYS A 177 -10.50 -20.88 17.13
CA LYS A 177 -9.87 -22.19 17.32
C LYS A 177 -8.53 -22.11 18.06
N LYS A 178 -8.03 -20.92 18.40
CA LYS A 178 -6.71 -20.68 19.00
C LYS A 178 -5.56 -21.24 18.16
N THR A 179 -5.71 -21.25 16.84
CA THR A 179 -4.69 -21.70 15.87
C THR A 179 -3.96 -20.56 15.19
N ALA A 180 -4.39 -19.31 15.42
CA ALA A 180 -3.72 -18.10 14.99
C ALA A 180 -3.69 -17.08 16.15
N PRO A 181 -2.71 -16.15 16.18
CA PRO A 181 -2.66 -15.07 17.15
C PRO A 181 -3.87 -14.14 16.99
N ASP A 182 -4.36 -13.59 18.09
CA ASP A 182 -5.36 -12.55 18.07
C ASP A 182 -4.77 -11.19 17.67
N ILE A 183 -5.65 -10.21 17.47
CA ILE A 183 -5.25 -8.88 16.98
C ILE A 183 -4.32 -8.19 17.97
N ASP A 184 -4.58 -8.31 19.29
CA ASP A 184 -3.77 -7.66 20.31
C ASP A 184 -2.34 -8.25 20.30
N THR A 185 -2.23 -9.58 20.24
CA THR A 185 -0.94 -10.29 20.10
C THR A 185 -0.18 -9.85 18.84
N ILE A 186 -0.87 -9.63 17.72
CA ILE A 186 -0.25 -9.17 16.48
C ILE A 186 0.25 -7.72 16.66
N CYS A 187 -0.58 -6.83 17.20
CA CYS A 187 -0.22 -5.43 17.42
C CYS A 187 0.98 -5.31 18.38
N ASP A 188 0.97 -6.06 19.49
CA ASP A 188 2.08 -6.08 20.46
C ASP A 188 3.36 -6.64 19.83
N GLY A 189 3.22 -7.70 19.02
CA GLY A 189 4.33 -8.32 18.32
C GLY A 189 5.01 -7.41 17.30
N VAL A 190 4.26 -6.56 16.61
CA VAL A 190 4.78 -5.58 15.64
C VAL A 190 5.18 -4.28 16.33
N GLY A 191 4.44 -3.81 17.33
CA GLY A 191 4.69 -2.58 18.06
C GLY A 191 4.24 -1.31 17.33
N VAL A 192 3.18 -1.40 16.50
CA VAL A 192 2.59 -0.25 15.76
C VAL A 192 1.08 -0.23 15.95
N GLY A 193 0.52 0.97 15.99
CA GLY A 193 -0.92 1.19 16.14
C GLY A 193 -1.74 0.57 15.01
N LEU A 194 -2.85 -0.09 15.35
CA LEU A 194 -3.73 -0.73 14.37
C LEU A 194 -4.46 0.31 13.52
N MET A 195 -4.23 0.29 12.21
CA MET A 195 -4.97 1.07 11.22
C MET A 195 -6.21 0.33 10.75
N GLY A 196 -6.13 -0.98 10.59
CA GLY A 196 -7.29 -1.77 10.20
C GLY A 196 -7.04 -3.28 10.11
N VAL A 197 -8.15 -4.02 10.04
CA VAL A 197 -8.14 -5.46 9.82
C VAL A 197 -8.96 -5.75 8.57
N VAL A 198 -8.31 -6.40 7.61
CA VAL A 198 -8.90 -6.76 6.31
C VAL A 198 -9.13 -8.26 6.29
N PRO A 199 -10.37 -8.72 6.15
CA PRO A 199 -10.68 -10.14 6.15
C PRO A 199 -10.13 -10.84 4.90
N MET A 200 -9.88 -12.14 5.03
CA MET A 200 -9.74 -13.01 3.88
C MET A 200 -11.09 -13.08 3.17
N ASP A 201 -11.10 -12.76 1.86
CA ASP A 201 -12.33 -12.64 1.08
C ASP A 201 -12.12 -13.29 -0.29
N GLU A 202 -12.92 -14.31 -0.59
CA GLU A 202 -12.88 -15.04 -1.86
C GLU A 202 -13.32 -14.15 -3.04
N GLN A 203 -14.18 -13.16 -2.77
CA GLN A 203 -14.62 -12.21 -3.81
C GLN A 203 -13.43 -11.42 -4.37
N VAL A 204 -12.46 -11.03 -3.54
CA VAL A 204 -11.25 -10.35 -4.02
C VAL A 204 -10.46 -11.22 -4.97
N MET A 205 -10.36 -12.53 -4.71
CA MET A 205 -9.70 -13.46 -5.64
C MET A 205 -10.43 -13.51 -6.98
N THR A 206 -11.77 -13.51 -6.95
CA THR A 206 -12.59 -13.45 -8.19
C THR A 206 -12.40 -12.11 -8.89
N ASP A 207 -12.42 -11.01 -8.17
CA ASP A 207 -12.24 -9.66 -8.71
C ASP A 207 -10.88 -9.51 -9.41
N LEU A 208 -9.83 -10.05 -8.80
CA LEU A 208 -8.48 -10.08 -9.39
C LEU A 208 -8.39 -10.92 -10.68
N LEU A 209 -9.21 -11.98 -10.79
CA LEU A 209 -9.24 -12.84 -11.98
C LEU A 209 -10.07 -12.26 -13.12
N THR A 210 -11.10 -11.49 -12.79
CA THR A 210 -12.08 -11.01 -13.75
C THR A 210 -11.97 -9.52 -14.08
N GLY A 211 -11.07 -8.80 -13.40
CA GLY A 211 -10.95 -7.35 -13.51
C GLY A 211 -12.15 -6.59 -12.90
N THR A 212 -12.98 -7.22 -12.10
CA THR A 212 -14.17 -6.59 -11.51
C THR A 212 -13.85 -5.96 -10.15
N PHE A 213 -14.73 -5.07 -9.67
CA PHE A 213 -14.62 -4.44 -8.38
C PHE A 213 -15.96 -4.47 -7.64
N HIS A 214 -16.06 -5.28 -6.59
CA HIS A 214 -17.27 -5.40 -5.77
C HIS A 214 -17.17 -4.54 -4.50
N GLU A 215 -17.58 -3.28 -4.59
CA GLU A 215 -17.52 -2.30 -3.49
C GLU A 215 -18.10 -2.83 -2.17
N LYS A 216 -19.19 -3.62 -2.23
CA LYS A 216 -19.88 -4.15 -1.04
C LYS A 216 -19.23 -5.40 -0.43
N ALA A 217 -18.18 -5.93 -1.03
CA ALA A 217 -17.42 -7.05 -0.48
C ALA A 217 -16.85 -6.71 0.90
N PRO A 218 -16.75 -7.67 1.85
CA PRO A 218 -16.20 -7.44 3.19
C PRO A 218 -14.80 -6.82 3.17
N TYR A 219 -13.96 -7.25 2.23
CA TYR A 219 -12.64 -6.69 1.97
C TYR A 219 -12.72 -5.19 1.66
N ASN A 220 -13.51 -4.80 0.66
CA ASN A 220 -13.62 -3.42 0.21
C ASN A 220 -14.21 -2.50 1.30
N LYS A 221 -15.18 -2.99 2.07
CA LYS A 221 -15.68 -2.26 3.26
C LYS A 221 -14.60 -2.05 4.33
N ALA A 222 -13.67 -2.98 4.48
CA ALA A 222 -12.56 -2.82 5.41
C ALA A 222 -11.55 -1.78 4.90
N VAL A 223 -11.23 -1.83 3.60
CA VAL A 223 -10.33 -0.86 2.95
C VAL A 223 -10.93 0.55 2.94
N ASP A 224 -12.25 0.71 2.67
CA ASP A 224 -12.96 2.00 2.78
C ASP A 224 -12.75 2.64 4.16
N ARG A 225 -12.93 1.87 5.24
CA ARG A 225 -12.71 2.38 6.61
C ARG A 225 -11.26 2.79 6.86
N ILE A 226 -10.30 2.08 6.28
CA ILE A 226 -8.88 2.43 6.37
C ILE A 226 -8.61 3.72 5.60
N ALA A 227 -9.11 3.84 4.37
CA ALA A 227 -8.99 5.03 3.55
C ALA A 227 -9.54 6.28 4.26
N ARG A 228 -10.75 6.19 4.82
CA ARG A 228 -11.37 7.28 5.60
C ARG A 228 -10.53 7.68 6.81
N ARG A 229 -9.96 6.73 7.57
CA ARG A 229 -9.06 7.06 8.68
C ARG A 229 -7.81 7.77 8.21
N LEU A 230 -7.22 7.29 7.12
CA LEU A 230 -6.06 7.92 6.50
C LEU A 230 -6.40 9.30 5.95
N ALA A 231 -7.63 9.54 5.51
CA ALA A 231 -8.14 10.87 5.13
C ALA A 231 -8.48 11.77 6.34
N GLY A 232 -8.31 11.29 7.58
CA GLY A 232 -8.54 12.06 8.80
C GLY A 232 -9.92 11.94 9.39
N GLU A 233 -10.78 11.06 8.86
CA GLU A 233 -12.11 10.83 9.43
C GLU A 233 -12.03 9.96 10.71
N SER A 234 -12.90 10.27 11.69
CA SER A 234 -13.05 9.48 12.91
C SER A 234 -13.90 8.23 12.65
N VAL A 235 -13.30 7.18 12.09
CA VAL A 235 -13.98 5.91 11.83
C VAL A 235 -13.54 4.88 12.85
N PRO A 236 -14.44 4.34 13.71
CA PRO A 236 -14.06 3.38 14.73
C PRO A 236 -13.58 2.05 14.12
N LEU A 237 -12.65 1.40 14.82
CA LEU A 237 -12.26 0.03 14.48
C LEU A 237 -13.47 -0.92 14.61
N PRO A 238 -13.62 -1.90 13.71
CA PRO A 238 -14.73 -2.83 13.78
C PRO A 238 -14.62 -3.66 15.07
N LYS A 239 -15.76 -3.90 15.74
CA LYS A 239 -15.78 -4.85 16.87
C LYS A 239 -15.38 -6.23 16.35
N LEU A 240 -14.47 -6.91 17.05
CA LEU A 240 -13.97 -8.24 16.70
C LEU A 240 -15.09 -9.26 16.45
N SER A 241 -16.20 -9.16 17.20
CA SER A 241 -17.38 -9.98 17.01
C SER A 241 -18.08 -9.79 15.65
N LYS A 242 -17.84 -8.66 14.96
CA LYS A 242 -18.39 -8.39 13.62
C LYS A 242 -17.47 -8.83 12.48
N LEU A 243 -16.18 -9.02 12.76
CA LEU A 243 -15.22 -9.61 11.79
C LEU A 243 -15.40 -11.15 11.70
N ALA A 244 -16.15 -11.73 12.62
CA ALA A 244 -16.34 -13.17 12.75
C ALA A 244 -17.65 -13.67 12.13
N LYS A 245 -18.43 -12.80 11.49
CA LYS A 245 -19.64 -13.10 10.72
C LYS A 245 -19.40 -12.93 9.23
#